data_d8cccfc4d7aec15a881181ab097daf7c
#
_entry.id   d8cccfc4d7aec15a881181ab097daf7c
#
_cell.length_a   1.000
_cell.length_b   1.000
_cell.length_c   1.000
_cell.angle_alpha   90.00
_cell.angle_beta   90.00
_cell.angle_gamma   90.00
#
_symmetry.space_group_name_H-M   'P 1'
#
loop_
_entity.id
_entity.type
_entity.pdbx_description
1 polymer ?
#
loop_
_entity_poly.entity_id
_entity_poly.type
_entity_poly.pdbx_seq_one_letter_code
_entity_poly.pdbx_strand_id
1 'polypeptide(L)'
;MNVLIVRPDGIGDVLLSLPVATQLRSLLPGITIGFLTSPTVAPLLEFHPDVDYVRTIRFTAPLSELRRAFSGGVDAAIFLKPFRRLMWAAWLARVPVRVATGYRWYSLLANRRVYEHRSEFSKHESEYNVEMLSGLQLHPGKVDPPTLVLTDQERDAGAIRWTAVSSPRIVVHPGGLSARRWRPEHYRDLVVELGRTGYGVMLTGSQTERSQFEQDAPSTALLPEGITNCMGQLSIRELMAVIANAHVVVSGATGPAHIAAALKIPTVSLFDPRRNNLPVRWKPLGTGILLRPDVPTCDKCLGEICPYWDCLDRITIDKVIAAVARAIEPSTRLTILHL
;
A
#
# COMPACT_ATOMS: atom_id res chain seq x y z
N MET A 1 13.96 11.41 -23.25
CA MET A 1 13.26 12.14 -22.17
C MET A 1 13.40 11.36 -20.89
N ASN A 2 13.80 12.02 -19.78
CA ASN A 2 13.95 11.42 -18.47
C ASN A 2 12.88 12.00 -17.52
N VAL A 3 11.95 11.16 -17.05
CA VAL A 3 10.83 11.54 -16.19
C VAL A 3 11.04 10.99 -14.80
N LEU A 4 10.94 11.84 -13.78
CA LEU A 4 11.02 11.48 -12.38
C LEU A 4 9.63 11.54 -11.75
N ILE A 5 9.09 10.37 -11.34
CA ILE A 5 7.84 10.25 -10.59
C ILE A 5 8.15 10.49 -9.11
N VAL A 6 7.48 11.44 -8.48
CA VAL A 6 7.74 11.85 -7.10
C VAL A 6 6.61 11.37 -6.20
N ARG A 7 6.89 10.32 -5.41
CA ARG A 7 5.97 9.72 -4.43
C ARG A 7 6.72 9.18 -3.21
N PRO A 8 7.08 10.01 -2.24
CA PRO A 8 7.94 9.61 -1.12
C PRO A 8 7.19 9.11 0.13
N ASP A 9 5.90 8.84 0.03
CA ASP A 9 5.06 8.42 1.16
C ASP A 9 5.05 6.89 1.38
N GLY A 10 3.89 6.33 1.75
CA GLY A 10 3.76 4.95 2.20
C GLY A 10 3.81 3.89 1.10
N ILE A 11 3.86 2.62 1.52
CA ILE A 11 3.89 1.44 0.65
C ILE A 11 2.72 1.47 -0.35
N GLY A 12 1.48 1.59 0.15
CA GLY A 12 0.29 1.62 -0.70
C GLY A 12 0.31 2.76 -1.71
N ASP A 13 0.75 3.95 -1.27
CA ASP A 13 0.86 5.13 -2.12
C ASP A 13 1.82 4.92 -3.30
N VAL A 14 2.99 4.31 -3.04
CA VAL A 14 4.00 4.02 -4.09
C VAL A 14 3.48 2.95 -5.03
N LEU A 15 2.90 1.87 -4.52
CA LEU A 15 2.34 0.79 -5.36
C LEU A 15 1.22 1.30 -6.26
N LEU A 16 0.30 2.11 -5.73
CA LEU A 16 -0.76 2.73 -6.51
C LEU A 16 -0.28 3.83 -7.47
N SER A 17 1.02 4.12 -7.47
CA SER A 17 1.67 5.03 -8.42
C SER A 17 2.40 4.30 -9.55
N LEU A 18 2.63 2.99 -9.45
CA LEU A 18 3.29 2.18 -10.49
C LEU A 18 2.57 2.24 -11.85
N PRO A 19 1.22 2.26 -11.91
CA PRO A 19 0.52 2.42 -13.19
C PRO A 19 0.90 3.68 -13.98
N VAL A 20 1.43 4.71 -13.31
CA VAL A 20 1.95 5.91 -14.00
C VAL A 20 3.20 5.55 -14.82
N ALA A 21 4.10 4.73 -14.28
CA ALA A 21 5.29 4.27 -14.99
C ALA A 21 4.91 3.37 -16.19
N THR A 22 3.98 2.43 -15.98
CA THR A 22 3.48 1.55 -17.02
C THR A 22 2.83 2.33 -18.19
N GLN A 23 1.99 3.32 -17.87
CA GLN A 23 1.39 4.19 -18.88
C GLN A 23 2.43 5.05 -19.61
N LEU A 24 3.41 5.61 -18.89
CA LEU A 24 4.50 6.36 -19.50
C LEU A 24 5.31 5.50 -20.47
N ARG A 25 5.66 4.28 -20.09
CA ARG A 25 6.40 3.33 -20.92
C ARG A 25 5.65 2.97 -22.18
N SER A 26 4.34 2.76 -22.08
CA SER A 26 3.46 2.47 -23.22
C SER A 26 3.28 3.66 -24.16
N LEU A 27 3.09 4.87 -23.62
CA LEU A 27 2.80 6.07 -24.41
C LEU A 27 4.04 6.70 -25.03
N LEU A 28 5.21 6.51 -24.42
CA LEU A 28 6.48 7.12 -24.85
C LEU A 28 7.60 6.05 -24.91
N PRO A 29 7.68 5.26 -25.99
CA PRO A 29 8.75 4.28 -26.14
C PRO A 29 10.14 4.95 -26.05
N GLY A 30 11.08 4.30 -25.32
CA GLY A 30 12.43 4.82 -25.11
C GLY A 30 12.58 5.91 -24.04
N ILE A 31 11.51 6.19 -23.28
CA ILE A 31 11.58 7.09 -22.13
C ILE A 31 12.40 6.46 -20.99
N THR A 32 13.14 7.29 -20.25
CA THR A 32 13.77 6.90 -18.99
C THR A 32 12.87 7.30 -17.83
N ILE A 33 12.51 6.35 -16.95
CA ILE A 33 11.57 6.55 -15.85
C ILE A 33 12.27 6.31 -14.52
N GLY A 34 12.34 7.34 -13.71
CA GLY A 34 12.81 7.27 -12.34
C GLY A 34 11.70 7.43 -11.31
N PHE A 35 11.91 6.87 -10.13
CA PHE A 35 11.10 7.17 -8.94
C PHE A 35 11.93 7.90 -7.90
N LEU A 36 11.31 8.92 -7.28
CA LEU A 36 11.82 9.55 -6.06
C LEU A 36 10.91 9.17 -4.90
N THR A 37 11.42 8.36 -3.98
CA THR A 37 10.66 7.80 -2.87
C THR A 37 11.44 7.81 -1.55
N SER A 38 10.86 7.31 -0.46
CA SER A 38 11.59 7.15 0.80
C SER A 38 12.47 5.89 0.79
N PRO A 39 13.57 5.86 1.57
CA PRO A 39 14.44 4.68 1.63
C PRO A 39 13.71 3.40 2.06
N THR A 40 12.70 3.53 2.90
CA THR A 40 11.92 2.39 3.42
C THR A 40 11.13 1.66 2.33
N VAL A 41 10.60 2.38 1.33
CA VAL A 41 9.74 1.79 0.30
C VAL A 41 10.46 1.59 -1.04
N ALA A 42 11.64 2.17 -1.21
CA ALA A 42 12.43 2.03 -2.44
C ALA A 42 12.64 0.56 -2.88
N PRO A 43 12.89 -0.42 -1.97
CA PRO A 43 13.06 -1.81 -2.37
C PRO A 43 11.84 -2.44 -3.05
N LEU A 44 10.63 -1.88 -2.91
CA LEU A 44 9.46 -2.34 -3.67
C LEU A 44 9.64 -2.20 -5.18
N LEU A 45 10.44 -1.24 -5.62
CA LEU A 45 10.62 -0.86 -7.02
C LEU A 45 11.76 -1.61 -7.70
N GLU A 46 12.52 -2.42 -6.95
CA GLU A 46 13.62 -3.21 -7.50
C GLU A 46 13.10 -4.23 -8.52
N PHE A 47 13.82 -4.31 -9.63
CA PHE A 47 13.51 -5.19 -10.77
C PHE A 47 12.18 -4.90 -11.48
N HIS A 48 11.51 -3.75 -11.18
CA HIS A 48 10.28 -3.41 -11.87
C HIS A 48 10.57 -3.03 -13.34
N PRO A 49 9.92 -3.66 -14.35
CA PRO A 49 10.28 -3.49 -15.76
C PRO A 49 10.10 -2.07 -16.29
N ASP A 50 9.19 -1.29 -15.68
CA ASP A 50 8.88 0.07 -16.12
C ASP A 50 9.64 1.14 -15.33
N VAL A 51 10.55 0.75 -14.42
CA VAL A 51 11.33 1.69 -13.58
C VAL A 51 12.81 1.50 -13.85
N ASP A 52 13.46 2.50 -14.45
CA ASP A 52 14.87 2.40 -14.81
C ASP A 52 15.80 2.74 -13.65
N TYR A 53 15.37 3.62 -12.74
CA TYR A 53 16.17 3.97 -11.55
C TYR A 53 15.31 4.47 -10.38
N VAL A 54 15.82 4.31 -9.18
CA VAL A 54 15.17 4.80 -7.95
C VAL A 54 16.12 5.76 -7.24
N ARG A 55 15.62 6.91 -6.82
CA ARG A 55 16.28 7.86 -5.92
C ARG A 55 15.55 7.90 -4.61
N THR A 56 16.30 8.01 -3.52
CA THR A 56 15.71 8.05 -2.19
C THR A 56 15.97 9.38 -1.50
N ILE A 57 14.99 9.83 -0.73
CA ILE A 57 15.11 11.01 0.12
C ILE A 57 14.47 10.78 1.48
N ARG A 58 14.98 11.46 2.50
CA ARG A 58 14.31 11.63 3.80
C ARG A 58 13.65 12.99 3.84
N PHE A 59 12.44 13.10 4.39
CA PHE A 59 11.73 14.38 4.52
C PHE A 59 12.48 15.43 5.34
N THR A 60 13.31 14.97 6.28
CA THR A 60 14.16 15.82 7.14
C THR A 60 15.45 16.27 6.44
N ALA A 61 15.77 15.73 5.27
CA ALA A 61 16.99 16.06 4.53
C ALA A 61 17.11 17.58 4.23
N PRO A 62 18.32 18.13 4.21
CA PRO A 62 18.53 19.54 3.88
C PRO A 62 18.14 19.83 2.42
N LEU A 63 17.79 21.07 2.11
CA LEU A 63 17.30 21.47 0.80
C LEU A 63 18.34 21.21 -0.32
N SER A 64 19.62 21.29 -0.02
CA SER A 64 20.72 20.95 -0.94
C SER A 64 20.68 19.48 -1.38
N GLU A 65 20.40 18.57 -0.47
CA GLU A 65 20.25 17.14 -0.76
C GLU A 65 18.97 16.89 -1.57
N LEU A 66 17.84 17.50 -1.16
CA LEU A 66 16.59 17.41 -1.91
C LEU A 66 16.77 17.94 -3.35
N ARG A 67 17.48 19.05 -3.53
CA ARG A 67 17.79 19.60 -4.85
C ARG A 67 18.64 18.61 -5.69
N ARG A 68 19.62 17.95 -5.08
CA ARG A 68 20.46 16.94 -5.76
C ARG A 68 19.63 15.78 -6.29
N ALA A 69 18.55 15.41 -5.59
CA ALA A 69 17.63 14.36 -6.06
C ALA A 69 16.92 14.70 -7.38
N PHE A 70 16.91 15.96 -7.80
CA PHE A 70 16.35 16.41 -9.09
C PHE A 70 17.43 16.79 -10.12
N SER A 71 18.71 16.58 -9.82
CA SER A 71 19.82 16.85 -10.77
C SER A 71 20.06 15.65 -11.70
N GLY A 72 20.99 15.78 -12.66
CA GLY A 72 21.39 14.68 -13.54
C GLY A 72 20.41 14.43 -14.69
N GLY A 73 19.96 15.50 -15.34
CA GLY A 73 19.23 15.40 -16.61
C GLY A 73 17.76 14.97 -16.47
N VAL A 74 17.10 15.36 -15.37
CA VAL A 74 15.64 15.19 -15.23
C VAL A 74 14.92 16.22 -16.09
N ASP A 75 14.24 15.76 -17.13
CA ASP A 75 13.47 16.62 -18.05
C ASP A 75 12.10 16.99 -17.48
N ALA A 76 11.45 16.05 -16.81
CA ALA A 76 10.16 16.27 -16.18
C ALA A 76 10.08 15.61 -14.79
N ALA A 77 9.44 16.30 -13.83
CA ALA A 77 9.08 15.76 -12.53
C ALA A 77 7.56 15.78 -12.34
N ILE A 78 6.97 14.62 -12.02
CA ILE A 78 5.54 14.45 -11.80
C ILE A 78 5.31 14.25 -10.29
N PHE A 79 4.71 15.23 -9.63
CA PHE A 79 4.41 15.19 -8.21
C PHE A 79 3.02 14.58 -8.01
N LEU A 80 2.94 13.29 -7.76
CA LEU A 80 1.69 12.58 -7.51
C LEU A 80 1.06 13.01 -6.17
N LYS A 81 1.92 13.34 -5.20
CA LYS A 81 1.56 14.08 -3.99
C LYS A 81 2.53 15.25 -3.84
N PRO A 82 2.04 16.49 -3.89
CA PRO A 82 2.93 17.63 -3.82
C PRO A 82 3.39 17.88 -2.38
N PHE A 83 4.70 17.96 -2.20
CA PHE A 83 5.34 18.38 -0.97
C PHE A 83 6.08 19.69 -1.23
N ARG A 84 5.76 20.73 -0.47
CA ARG A 84 6.33 22.08 -0.67
C ARG A 84 7.85 22.07 -0.84
N ARG A 85 8.57 21.37 0.05
CA ARG A 85 10.04 21.32 0.02
C ARG A 85 10.57 20.65 -1.25
N LEU A 86 9.92 19.58 -1.73
CA LEU A 86 10.33 18.88 -2.96
C LEU A 86 10.03 19.69 -4.20
N MET A 87 8.88 20.37 -4.26
CA MET A 87 8.57 21.27 -5.38
C MET A 87 9.54 22.44 -5.44
N TRP A 88 9.92 23.00 -4.28
CA TRP A 88 10.95 24.03 -4.20
C TRP A 88 12.32 23.51 -4.67
N ALA A 89 12.69 22.29 -4.26
CA ALA A 89 13.94 21.65 -4.67
C ALA A 89 14.01 21.41 -6.19
N ALA A 90 12.93 20.93 -6.79
CA ALA A 90 12.84 20.73 -8.23
C ALA A 90 12.92 22.06 -9.02
N TRP A 91 12.30 23.14 -8.49
CA TRP A 91 12.40 24.47 -9.07
C TRP A 91 13.84 25.00 -9.02
N LEU A 92 14.51 24.88 -7.86
CA LEU A 92 15.92 25.26 -7.69
C LEU A 92 16.87 24.40 -8.53
N ALA A 93 16.54 23.15 -8.79
CA ALA A 93 17.27 22.26 -9.69
C ALA A 93 17.03 22.60 -11.18
N ARG A 94 16.13 23.55 -11.47
CA ARG A 94 15.74 23.98 -12.82
C ARG A 94 15.18 22.84 -13.67
N VAL A 95 14.43 21.89 -13.05
CA VAL A 95 13.72 20.86 -13.81
C VAL A 95 12.78 21.54 -14.83
N PRO A 96 12.91 21.26 -16.14
CA PRO A 96 12.19 22.00 -17.18
C PRO A 96 10.66 21.88 -17.06
N VAL A 97 10.17 20.66 -16.83
CA VAL A 97 8.73 20.38 -16.70
C VAL A 97 8.43 19.89 -15.29
N ARG A 98 7.52 20.58 -14.61
CA ARG A 98 7.10 20.24 -13.23
C ARG A 98 5.58 20.14 -13.18
N VAL A 99 5.09 18.89 -13.17
CA VAL A 99 3.66 18.56 -13.11
C VAL A 99 3.23 18.40 -11.66
N ALA A 100 2.18 19.10 -11.26
CA ALA A 100 1.57 18.95 -9.92
C ALA A 100 0.09 19.34 -9.93
N THR A 101 -0.65 19.00 -8.85
CA THR A 101 -2.00 19.52 -8.66
C THR A 101 -2.01 21.05 -8.58
N GLY A 102 -3.05 21.68 -9.15
CA GLY A 102 -3.23 23.14 -9.12
C GLY A 102 -3.82 23.68 -7.82
N TYR A 103 -4.27 22.84 -6.89
CA TYR A 103 -5.04 23.22 -5.68
C TYR A 103 -4.24 23.65 -4.45
N ARG A 104 -2.91 23.75 -4.54
CA ARG A 104 -2.07 24.19 -3.42
C ARG A 104 -1.47 25.56 -3.72
N TRP A 105 -1.31 26.41 -2.69
CA TRP A 105 -0.72 27.74 -2.87
C TRP A 105 0.71 27.67 -3.49
N TYR A 106 1.49 26.64 -3.15
CA TYR A 106 2.82 26.41 -3.70
C TYR A 106 2.82 25.73 -5.09
N SER A 107 1.65 25.45 -5.66
CA SER A 107 1.52 24.94 -7.05
C SER A 107 2.00 25.94 -8.08
N LEU A 108 2.24 27.21 -7.68
CA LEU A 108 2.92 28.19 -8.54
C LEU A 108 4.34 27.74 -8.95
N LEU A 109 4.97 26.84 -8.18
CA LEU A 109 6.27 26.24 -8.51
C LEU A 109 6.15 25.18 -9.65
N ALA A 110 4.96 24.67 -9.93
CA ALA A 110 4.67 23.83 -11.08
C ALA A 110 4.35 24.69 -12.30
N ASN A 111 4.92 24.34 -13.47
CA ASN A 111 4.59 24.98 -14.73
C ASN A 111 3.58 24.18 -15.58
N ARG A 112 3.20 22.99 -15.13
CA ARG A 112 2.10 22.17 -15.63
C ARG A 112 1.18 21.78 -14.48
N ARG A 113 -0.02 22.30 -14.45
CA ARG A 113 -0.97 22.09 -13.33
C ARG A 113 -2.13 21.23 -13.78
N VAL A 114 -2.45 20.23 -12.96
CA VAL A 114 -3.59 19.33 -13.18
C VAL A 114 -4.62 19.57 -12.06
N TYR A 115 -5.89 19.58 -12.43
CA TYR A 115 -7.00 19.96 -11.54
C TYR A 115 -7.94 18.77 -11.32
N GLU A 116 -7.40 17.70 -10.71
CA GLU A 116 -8.16 16.53 -10.29
C GLU A 116 -8.67 16.67 -8.85
N HIS A 117 -9.98 16.58 -8.66
CA HIS A 117 -10.66 16.76 -7.37
C HIS A 117 -10.61 15.50 -6.50
N ARG A 118 -9.44 15.19 -5.93
CA ARG A 118 -9.26 14.01 -5.06
C ARG A 118 -10.15 14.00 -3.81
N SER A 119 -10.69 15.15 -3.40
CA SER A 119 -11.62 15.30 -2.28
C SER A 119 -13.03 14.79 -2.56
N GLU A 120 -13.37 14.53 -3.81
CA GLU A 120 -14.67 13.95 -4.19
C GLU A 120 -14.73 12.45 -3.94
N PHE A 121 -13.56 11.77 -3.85
CA PHE A 121 -13.44 10.32 -3.67
C PHE A 121 -14.19 9.51 -4.73
N SER A 122 -14.31 10.04 -5.94
CA SER A 122 -15.05 9.44 -7.06
C SER A 122 -14.23 8.43 -7.86
N LYS A 123 -12.89 8.50 -7.77
CA LYS A 123 -11.95 7.65 -8.51
C LYS A 123 -11.03 6.89 -7.55
N HIS A 124 -10.41 5.83 -8.06
CA HIS A 124 -9.33 5.14 -7.37
C HIS A 124 -8.05 6.00 -7.31
N GLU A 125 -7.21 5.81 -6.28
CA GLU A 125 -5.96 6.59 -6.14
C GLU A 125 -5.02 6.41 -7.34
N SER A 126 -4.96 5.20 -7.94
CA SER A 126 -4.18 4.95 -9.15
C SER A 126 -4.71 5.72 -10.36
N GLU A 127 -6.03 5.89 -10.48
CA GLU A 127 -6.65 6.68 -11.56
C GLU A 127 -6.26 8.14 -11.40
N TYR A 128 -6.39 8.71 -10.19
CA TYR A 128 -5.92 10.06 -9.92
C TYR A 128 -4.43 10.26 -10.19
N ASN A 129 -3.61 9.23 -9.93
CA ASN A 129 -2.18 9.30 -10.19
C ASN A 129 -1.89 9.31 -11.70
N VAL A 130 -2.57 8.45 -12.45
CA VAL A 130 -2.40 8.33 -13.91
C VAL A 130 -2.91 9.58 -14.64
N GLU A 131 -3.99 10.19 -14.18
CA GLU A 131 -4.52 11.47 -14.71
C GLU A 131 -3.50 12.62 -14.64
N MET A 132 -2.50 12.54 -13.75
CA MET A 132 -1.42 13.53 -13.70
C MET A 132 -0.59 13.57 -14.99
N LEU A 133 -0.65 12.53 -15.84
CA LEU A 133 0.00 12.48 -17.14
C LEU A 133 -0.57 13.51 -18.14
N SER A 134 -1.79 13.98 -17.91
CA SER A 134 -2.37 15.10 -18.70
C SER A 134 -1.54 16.38 -18.65
N GLY A 135 -0.77 16.59 -17.56
CA GLY A 135 0.21 17.66 -17.44
C GLY A 135 1.38 17.56 -18.42
N LEU A 136 1.63 16.39 -18.98
CA LEU A 136 2.57 16.15 -20.08
C LEU A 136 1.87 16.12 -21.45
N GLN A 137 0.58 16.47 -21.52
CA GLN A 137 -0.27 16.39 -22.72
C GLN A 137 -0.43 14.93 -23.22
N LEU A 138 -0.33 13.97 -22.31
CA LEU A 138 -0.58 12.55 -22.58
C LEU A 138 -2.01 12.19 -22.19
N HIS A 139 -2.60 11.28 -22.94
CA HIS A 139 -3.94 10.75 -22.69
C HIS A 139 -3.83 9.29 -22.22
N PRO A 140 -3.78 9.03 -20.90
CA PRO A 140 -3.63 7.70 -20.39
C PRO A 140 -4.88 6.85 -20.66
N GLY A 141 -4.67 5.55 -20.80
CA GLY A 141 -5.75 4.57 -20.91
C GLY A 141 -6.27 4.09 -19.55
N LYS A 142 -6.96 2.95 -19.59
CA LYS A 142 -7.42 2.27 -18.37
C LYS A 142 -6.24 1.92 -17.48
N VAL A 143 -6.44 2.05 -16.18
CA VAL A 143 -5.45 1.69 -15.17
C VAL A 143 -5.44 0.18 -14.96
N ASP A 144 -4.31 -0.45 -15.24
CA ASP A 144 -4.06 -1.84 -14.90
C ASP A 144 -3.57 -1.98 -13.44
N PRO A 145 -3.84 -3.12 -12.79
CA PRO A 145 -3.30 -3.39 -11.46
C PRO A 145 -1.76 -3.30 -11.44
N PRO A 146 -1.17 -2.70 -10.40
CA PRO A 146 0.28 -2.67 -10.25
C PRO A 146 0.82 -4.09 -10.08
N THR A 147 2.07 -4.32 -10.52
CA THR A 147 2.79 -5.59 -10.33
C THR A 147 4.04 -5.36 -9.50
N LEU A 148 4.50 -6.41 -8.83
CA LEU A 148 5.77 -6.46 -8.12
C LEU A 148 6.60 -7.63 -8.62
N VAL A 149 7.91 -7.46 -8.61
CA VAL A 149 8.85 -8.47 -9.07
C VAL A 149 9.70 -8.97 -7.92
N LEU A 150 9.81 -10.28 -7.81
CA LEU A 150 10.73 -10.99 -6.94
C LEU A 150 11.63 -11.86 -7.80
N THR A 151 12.90 -11.97 -7.44
CA THR A 151 13.81 -12.95 -8.00
C THR A 151 13.40 -14.35 -7.54
N ASP A 152 13.85 -15.39 -8.28
CA ASP A 152 13.60 -16.78 -7.88
C ASP A 152 14.21 -17.08 -6.50
N GLN A 153 15.43 -16.57 -6.24
CA GLN A 153 16.08 -16.71 -4.94
C GLN A 153 15.24 -16.13 -3.79
N GLU A 154 14.60 -14.97 -3.98
CA GLU A 154 13.72 -14.37 -2.97
C GLU A 154 12.44 -15.19 -2.78
N ARG A 155 11.86 -15.72 -3.87
CA ARG A 155 10.70 -16.61 -3.79
C ARG A 155 11.01 -17.87 -3.01
N ASP A 156 12.15 -18.50 -3.28
CA ASP A 156 12.61 -19.70 -2.59
C ASP A 156 12.88 -19.40 -1.11
N ALA A 157 13.54 -18.30 -0.80
CA ALA A 157 13.77 -17.86 0.59
C ALA A 157 12.44 -17.62 1.33
N GLY A 158 11.44 -17.06 0.65
CA GLY A 158 10.08 -16.94 1.18
C GLY A 158 9.41 -18.29 1.44
N ALA A 159 9.55 -19.25 0.50
CA ALA A 159 9.00 -20.60 0.64
C ALA A 159 9.60 -21.35 1.82
N ILE A 160 10.90 -21.22 2.07
CA ILE A 160 11.61 -21.83 3.20
C ILE A 160 11.02 -21.37 4.54
N ARG A 161 10.61 -20.11 4.67
CA ARG A 161 9.97 -19.62 5.91
C ARG A 161 8.64 -20.31 6.22
N TRP A 162 8.02 -20.92 5.23
CA TRP A 162 6.75 -21.65 5.38
C TRP A 162 6.91 -23.17 5.57
N THR A 163 8.13 -23.71 5.58
CA THR A 163 8.33 -25.17 5.60
C THR A 163 7.79 -25.87 6.86
N ALA A 164 7.84 -25.18 8.01
CA ALA A 164 7.33 -25.67 9.29
C ALA A 164 5.86 -25.27 9.55
N VAL A 165 5.15 -24.74 8.54
CA VAL A 165 3.82 -24.14 8.70
C VAL A 165 2.82 -24.86 7.82
N SER A 166 1.65 -25.21 8.37
CA SER A 166 0.56 -25.91 7.67
C SER A 166 0.05 -25.17 6.43
N SER A 167 -0.64 -25.87 5.57
CA SER A 167 -1.38 -25.30 4.43
C SER A 167 -2.88 -25.46 4.68
N PRO A 168 -3.72 -24.49 4.30
CA PRO A 168 -3.43 -23.22 3.63
C PRO A 168 -2.67 -22.20 4.50
N ARG A 169 -1.86 -21.35 3.86
CA ARG A 169 -0.95 -20.38 4.48
C ARG A 169 -1.55 -18.99 4.49
N ILE A 170 -1.70 -18.40 5.67
CA ILE A 170 -2.34 -17.10 5.86
C ILE A 170 -1.32 -16.11 6.45
N VAL A 171 -1.11 -14.99 5.79
CA VAL A 171 -0.42 -13.86 6.41
C VAL A 171 -1.44 -12.98 7.12
N VAL A 172 -1.22 -12.68 8.38
CA VAL A 172 -2.01 -11.72 9.15
C VAL A 172 -1.13 -10.51 9.48
N HIS A 173 -1.59 -9.31 9.11
CA HIS A 173 -0.87 -8.06 9.36
C HIS A 173 -1.75 -7.08 10.14
N PRO A 174 -1.62 -7.00 11.48
CA PRO A 174 -2.44 -6.14 12.33
C PRO A 174 -2.04 -4.67 12.30
N GLY A 175 -0.94 -4.33 11.59
CA GLY A 175 -0.38 -2.99 11.51
C GLY A 175 -1.19 -2.01 10.67
N GLY A 176 -0.71 -0.78 10.62
CA GLY A 176 -1.24 0.31 9.81
C GLY A 176 -1.17 1.66 10.52
N LEU A 177 -0.70 2.69 9.82
CA LEU A 177 -0.45 4.02 10.40
C LEU A 177 -1.59 5.03 10.14
N SER A 178 -2.32 4.88 9.05
CA SER A 178 -3.24 5.90 8.54
C SER A 178 -4.72 5.57 8.73
N ALA A 179 -5.06 4.30 8.84
CA ALA A 179 -6.44 3.83 9.03
C ALA A 179 -6.75 3.63 10.52
N ARG A 180 -8.05 3.72 10.89
CA ARG A 180 -8.49 3.16 12.16
C ARG A 180 -8.27 1.65 12.07
N ARG A 181 -7.73 1.05 13.14
CA ARG A 181 -7.40 -0.37 13.16
C ARG A 181 -8.52 -1.17 13.84
N TRP A 182 -8.72 -2.36 13.35
CA TRP A 182 -9.38 -3.41 14.11
C TRP A 182 -8.59 -3.66 15.39
N ARG A 183 -9.23 -4.01 16.49
CA ARG A 183 -8.55 -4.13 17.78
C ARG A 183 -7.44 -5.17 17.74
N PRO A 184 -6.29 -4.91 18.37
CA PRO A 184 -5.19 -5.88 18.44
C PRO A 184 -5.61 -7.22 19.03
N GLU A 185 -6.52 -7.22 20.01
CA GLU A 185 -7.08 -8.43 20.62
C GLU A 185 -7.83 -9.29 19.59
N HIS A 186 -8.61 -8.66 18.71
CA HIS A 186 -9.31 -9.37 17.64
C HIS A 186 -8.33 -10.01 16.64
N TYR A 187 -7.23 -9.33 16.30
CA TYR A 187 -6.19 -9.95 15.46
C TYR A 187 -5.52 -11.12 16.15
N ARG A 188 -5.24 -11.02 17.45
CA ARG A 188 -4.69 -12.11 18.24
C ARG A 188 -5.63 -13.31 18.25
N ASP A 189 -6.90 -13.07 18.57
CA ASP A 189 -7.90 -14.13 18.67
C ASP A 189 -8.17 -14.76 17.28
N LEU A 190 -8.16 -13.96 16.20
CA LEU A 190 -8.20 -14.46 14.83
C LEU A 190 -7.03 -15.40 14.53
N VAL A 191 -5.80 -15.01 14.88
CA VAL A 191 -4.60 -15.82 14.65
C VAL A 191 -4.69 -17.16 15.38
N VAL A 192 -5.14 -17.14 16.64
CA VAL A 192 -5.34 -18.35 17.44
C VAL A 192 -6.39 -19.26 16.82
N GLU A 193 -7.52 -18.70 16.39
CA GLU A 193 -8.61 -19.49 15.81
C GLU A 193 -8.26 -20.06 14.44
N LEU A 194 -7.56 -19.31 13.59
CA LEU A 194 -7.03 -19.81 12.32
C LEU A 194 -6.06 -20.99 12.57
N GLY A 195 -5.16 -20.87 13.55
CA GLY A 195 -4.27 -21.99 13.91
C GLY A 195 -5.03 -23.23 14.40
N ARG A 196 -6.08 -23.07 15.23
CA ARG A 196 -6.93 -24.18 15.70
C ARG A 196 -7.68 -24.88 14.58
N THR A 197 -8.05 -24.14 13.54
CA THR A 197 -8.72 -24.69 12.36
C THR A 197 -7.77 -25.27 11.32
N GLY A 198 -6.47 -25.37 11.64
CA GLY A 198 -5.45 -26.04 10.83
C GLY A 198 -4.77 -25.17 9.78
N TYR A 199 -5.06 -23.87 9.73
CA TYR A 199 -4.34 -22.95 8.89
C TYR A 199 -2.92 -22.68 9.40
N GLY A 200 -1.96 -22.61 8.51
CA GLY A 200 -0.65 -22.07 8.82
C GLY A 200 -0.68 -20.55 8.85
N VAL A 201 -0.29 -19.94 9.95
CA VAL A 201 -0.40 -18.48 10.11
C VAL A 201 0.96 -17.83 10.31
N MET A 202 1.23 -16.76 9.58
CA MET A 202 2.38 -15.90 9.78
C MET A 202 1.94 -14.48 10.13
N LEU A 203 2.26 -14.06 11.37
CA LEU A 203 1.99 -12.72 11.86
C LEU A 203 3.12 -11.78 11.45
N THR A 204 2.80 -10.68 10.77
CA THR A 204 3.77 -9.74 10.21
C THR A 204 3.53 -8.31 10.68
N GLY A 205 4.57 -7.51 10.70
CA GLY A 205 4.55 -6.10 11.11
C GLY A 205 5.96 -5.54 11.23
N SER A 206 6.10 -4.24 11.31
CA SER A 206 7.34 -3.57 11.69
C SER A 206 7.67 -3.77 13.17
N GLN A 207 8.89 -3.42 13.59
CA GLN A 207 9.27 -3.45 15.00
C GLN A 207 8.40 -2.52 15.85
N THR A 208 8.02 -1.36 15.33
CA THR A 208 7.14 -0.42 16.06
C THR A 208 5.73 -1.01 16.21
N GLU A 209 5.20 -1.63 15.15
CA GLU A 209 3.90 -2.30 15.19
C GLU A 209 3.91 -3.52 16.13
N ARG A 210 5.02 -4.25 16.19
CA ARG A 210 5.22 -5.33 17.17
C ARG A 210 5.10 -4.82 18.58
N SER A 211 5.88 -3.80 18.96
CA SER A 211 5.85 -3.24 20.30
C SER A 211 4.46 -2.74 20.68
N GLN A 212 3.77 -2.08 19.76
CA GLN A 212 2.39 -1.63 19.98
C GLN A 212 1.41 -2.80 20.14
N PHE A 213 1.53 -3.83 19.31
CA PHE A 213 0.67 -5.01 19.35
C PHE A 213 0.84 -5.78 20.66
N GLU A 214 2.09 -5.95 21.13
CA GLU A 214 2.41 -6.61 22.40
C GLU A 214 1.90 -5.82 23.62
N GLN A 215 1.85 -4.48 23.53
CA GLN A 215 1.28 -3.62 24.58
C GLN A 215 -0.24 -3.67 24.60
N ASP A 216 -0.88 -3.55 23.43
CA ASP A 216 -2.33 -3.42 23.28
C ASP A 216 -3.05 -4.79 23.42
N ALA A 217 -2.38 -5.87 23.08
CA ALA A 217 -2.90 -7.23 23.19
C ALA A 217 -1.93 -8.14 23.95
N PRO A 218 -1.65 -7.88 25.23
CA PRO A 218 -0.77 -8.71 26.01
C PRO A 218 -1.31 -10.13 26.10
N SER A 219 -0.52 -11.10 25.72
CA SER A 219 -0.84 -12.51 25.83
C SER A 219 0.19 -13.20 26.70
N THR A 220 -0.26 -13.87 27.74
CA THR A 220 0.55 -14.79 28.55
C THR A 220 0.59 -16.19 27.94
N ALA A 221 -0.29 -16.47 26.97
CA ALA A 221 -0.36 -17.74 26.30
C ALA A 221 0.66 -17.84 25.17
N LEU A 222 1.33 -18.97 25.05
CA LEU A 222 2.13 -19.31 23.87
C LEU A 222 1.21 -19.36 22.64
N LEU A 223 1.70 -18.86 21.53
CA LEU A 223 0.98 -19.02 20.27
C LEU A 223 0.85 -20.52 19.96
N PRO A 224 -0.32 -20.97 19.47
CA PRO A 224 -0.50 -22.37 19.07
C PRO A 224 0.55 -22.84 18.06
N GLU A 225 0.76 -24.15 17.99
CA GLU A 225 1.58 -24.76 16.95
C GLU A 225 1.04 -24.38 15.55
N GLY A 226 1.93 -24.15 14.60
CA GLY A 226 1.56 -23.68 13.24
C GLY A 226 1.47 -22.16 13.09
N ILE A 227 1.68 -21.39 14.15
CA ILE A 227 1.73 -19.91 14.08
C ILE A 227 3.16 -19.42 14.24
N THR A 228 3.60 -18.60 13.29
CA THR A 228 4.91 -17.96 13.31
C THR A 228 4.79 -16.45 13.47
N ASN A 229 5.40 -15.88 14.49
CA ASN A 229 5.48 -14.44 14.69
C ASN A 229 6.75 -13.87 14.04
N CYS A 230 6.60 -13.20 12.90
CA CYS A 230 7.66 -12.53 12.16
C CYS A 230 7.64 -10.99 12.30
N MET A 231 6.87 -10.44 13.23
CA MET A 231 6.81 -8.99 13.44
C MET A 231 8.18 -8.45 13.84
N GLY A 232 8.62 -7.38 13.18
CA GLY A 232 9.92 -6.74 13.40
C GLY A 232 11.12 -7.50 12.82
N GLN A 233 10.91 -8.61 12.10
CA GLN A 233 11.98 -9.50 11.64
C GLN A 233 12.17 -9.49 10.12
N LEU A 234 11.25 -8.90 9.37
CA LEU A 234 11.26 -8.93 7.91
C LEU A 234 11.63 -7.56 7.34
N SER A 235 12.57 -7.54 6.42
CA SER A 235 12.72 -6.45 5.47
C SER A 235 11.50 -6.41 4.54
N ILE A 236 11.34 -5.33 3.78
CA ILE A 236 10.21 -5.22 2.85
C ILE A 236 10.27 -6.28 1.73
N ARG A 237 11.48 -6.64 1.26
CA ARG A 237 11.68 -7.71 0.25
C ARG A 237 11.32 -9.07 0.82
N GLU A 238 11.74 -9.37 2.04
CA GLU A 238 11.37 -10.61 2.74
C GLU A 238 9.85 -10.68 3.01
N LEU A 239 9.21 -9.56 3.37
CA LEU A 239 7.75 -9.48 3.50
C LEU A 239 7.06 -9.81 2.17
N MET A 240 7.55 -9.25 1.05
CA MET A 240 7.05 -9.59 -0.29
C MET A 240 7.21 -11.08 -0.58
N ALA A 241 8.36 -11.67 -0.27
CA ALA A 241 8.65 -13.09 -0.49
C ALA A 241 7.76 -14.00 0.36
N VAL A 242 7.51 -13.63 1.61
CA VAL A 242 6.56 -14.34 2.49
C VAL A 242 5.13 -14.25 1.94
N ILE A 243 4.69 -13.06 1.54
CA ILE A 243 3.36 -12.85 0.95
C ILE A 243 3.20 -13.63 -0.35
N ALA A 244 4.22 -13.66 -1.23
CA ALA A 244 4.17 -14.38 -2.50
C ALA A 244 3.95 -15.90 -2.36
N ASN A 245 4.25 -16.46 -1.18
CA ASN A 245 4.06 -17.86 -0.85
C ASN A 245 2.84 -18.12 0.06
N ALA A 246 2.03 -17.12 0.31
CA ALA A 246 0.78 -17.23 1.05
C ALA A 246 -0.41 -17.52 0.11
N HIS A 247 -1.50 -18.04 0.67
CA HIS A 247 -2.77 -18.23 -0.04
C HIS A 247 -3.70 -17.02 0.13
N VAL A 248 -3.62 -16.34 1.29
CA VAL A 248 -4.43 -15.15 1.60
C VAL A 248 -3.63 -14.22 2.53
N VAL A 249 -3.84 -12.91 2.37
CA VAL A 249 -3.35 -11.91 3.32
C VAL A 249 -4.53 -11.23 4.00
N VAL A 250 -4.57 -11.25 5.32
CA VAL A 250 -5.55 -10.52 6.15
C VAL A 250 -4.89 -9.27 6.71
N SER A 251 -5.44 -8.11 6.42
CA SER A 251 -4.94 -6.83 6.97
C SER A 251 -6.00 -5.74 6.95
N GLY A 252 -5.76 -4.63 7.62
CA GLY A 252 -6.48 -3.40 7.36
C GLY A 252 -6.24 -2.87 5.93
N ALA A 253 -6.84 -1.74 5.59
CA ALA A 253 -6.57 -1.01 4.34
C ALA A 253 -5.16 -0.38 4.36
N THR A 254 -4.12 -1.19 4.25
CA THR A 254 -2.72 -0.82 4.49
C THR A 254 -1.78 -1.36 3.41
N GLY A 255 -0.51 -1.00 3.49
CA GLY A 255 0.51 -1.39 2.51
C GLY A 255 0.57 -2.87 2.17
N PRO A 256 0.56 -3.81 3.13
CA PRO A 256 0.59 -5.25 2.86
C PRO A 256 -0.55 -5.78 2.00
N ALA A 257 -1.76 -5.22 2.11
CA ALA A 257 -2.86 -5.57 1.20
C ALA A 257 -2.54 -5.19 -0.26
N HIS A 258 -1.90 -4.04 -0.47
CA HIS A 258 -1.47 -3.63 -1.81
C HIS A 258 -0.29 -4.46 -2.33
N ILE A 259 0.65 -4.87 -1.46
CA ILE A 259 1.72 -5.81 -1.81
C ILE A 259 1.11 -7.14 -2.27
N ALA A 260 0.17 -7.69 -1.50
CA ALA A 260 -0.50 -8.95 -1.82
C ALA A 260 -1.18 -8.87 -3.20
N ALA A 261 -1.98 -7.83 -3.42
CA ALA A 261 -2.67 -7.61 -4.69
C ALA A 261 -1.70 -7.51 -5.87
N ALA A 262 -0.59 -6.77 -5.71
CA ALA A 262 0.45 -6.61 -6.73
C ALA A 262 1.24 -7.91 -7.01
N LEU A 263 1.28 -8.83 -6.05
CA LEU A 263 1.83 -10.20 -6.18
C LEU A 263 0.76 -11.22 -6.60
N LYS A 264 -0.48 -10.78 -6.88
CA LYS A 264 -1.63 -11.62 -7.25
C LYS A 264 -2.08 -12.59 -6.16
N ILE A 265 -1.82 -12.25 -4.90
CA ILE A 265 -2.29 -12.99 -3.73
C ILE A 265 -3.62 -12.40 -3.26
N PRO A 266 -4.66 -13.21 -3.04
CA PRO A 266 -5.95 -12.75 -2.54
C PRO A 266 -5.84 -12.05 -1.19
N THR A 267 -6.71 -11.03 -0.95
CA THR A 267 -6.71 -10.27 0.28
C THR A 267 -8.05 -10.35 1.01
N VAL A 268 -8.02 -10.40 2.33
CA VAL A 268 -9.15 -10.04 3.20
C VAL A 268 -8.79 -8.72 3.86
N SER A 269 -9.41 -7.63 3.40
CA SER A 269 -9.05 -6.28 3.79
C SER A 269 -10.14 -5.63 4.63
N LEU A 270 -9.78 -5.17 5.82
CA LEU A 270 -10.69 -4.53 6.78
C LEU A 270 -10.68 -3.02 6.56
N PHE A 271 -11.83 -2.44 6.20
CA PHE A 271 -11.98 -1.03 5.92
C PHE A 271 -12.79 -0.33 7.01
N ASP A 272 -12.28 0.76 7.52
CA ASP A 272 -13.04 1.64 8.41
C ASP A 272 -14.06 2.49 7.62
N PRO A 273 -15.11 3.03 8.27
CA PRO A 273 -16.17 3.77 7.59
C PRO A 273 -15.81 5.20 7.19
N ARG A 274 -14.61 5.69 7.47
CA ARG A 274 -14.22 7.07 7.17
C ARG A 274 -14.17 7.35 5.67
N ARG A 275 -14.69 8.53 5.29
CA ARG A 275 -14.77 8.97 3.90
C ARG A 275 -13.44 8.97 3.16
N ASN A 276 -12.38 9.39 3.83
CA ASN A 276 -11.02 9.42 3.26
C ASN A 276 -10.37 8.04 3.11
N ASN A 277 -11.03 6.97 3.62
CA ASN A 277 -10.54 5.60 3.61
C ASN A 277 -11.46 4.64 2.85
N LEU A 278 -12.36 5.16 2.03
CA LEU A 278 -13.32 4.36 1.27
C LEU A 278 -12.65 3.41 0.27
N PRO A 279 -13.20 2.21 0.08
CA PRO A 279 -12.70 1.24 -0.90
C PRO A 279 -12.66 1.76 -2.34
N VAL A 280 -13.58 2.66 -2.73
CA VAL A 280 -13.54 3.28 -4.07
C VAL A 280 -12.18 3.88 -4.36
N ARG A 281 -11.52 4.47 -3.36
CA ARG A 281 -10.22 5.10 -3.50
C ARG A 281 -9.04 4.17 -3.20
N TRP A 282 -9.18 3.28 -2.20
CA TRP A 282 -8.03 2.60 -1.59
C TRP A 282 -8.10 1.07 -1.62
N LYS A 283 -9.07 0.47 -2.31
CA LYS A 283 -9.09 -0.99 -2.41
C LYS A 283 -7.82 -1.51 -3.07
N PRO A 284 -7.28 -2.65 -2.63
CA PRO A 284 -6.25 -3.35 -3.37
C PRO A 284 -6.74 -3.70 -4.78
N LEU A 285 -5.92 -3.47 -5.80
CA LEU A 285 -6.25 -3.80 -7.20
C LEU A 285 -5.87 -5.26 -7.49
N GLY A 286 -6.66 -6.19 -6.99
CA GLY A 286 -6.45 -7.64 -7.10
C GLY A 286 -7.72 -8.42 -6.80
N THR A 287 -7.57 -9.64 -6.32
CA THR A 287 -8.66 -10.52 -5.90
C THR A 287 -8.81 -10.50 -4.37
N GLY A 288 -9.99 -10.89 -3.86
CA GLY A 288 -10.20 -11.01 -2.42
C GLY A 288 -11.51 -10.45 -1.92
N ILE A 289 -11.61 -10.24 -0.63
CA ILE A 289 -12.82 -9.79 0.06
C ILE A 289 -12.51 -8.54 0.88
N LEU A 290 -13.32 -7.52 0.71
CA LEU A 290 -13.26 -6.28 1.50
C LEU A 290 -14.39 -6.34 2.52
N LEU A 291 -14.03 -6.27 3.79
CA LEU A 291 -14.98 -6.24 4.91
C LEU A 291 -15.11 -4.80 5.40
N ARG A 292 -16.33 -4.32 5.45
CA ARG A 292 -16.66 -2.98 5.95
C ARG A 292 -17.83 -3.07 6.91
N PRO A 293 -17.82 -2.37 8.06
CA PRO A 293 -18.94 -2.37 8.97
C PRO A 293 -20.15 -1.68 8.32
N ASP A 294 -21.34 -2.21 8.56
CA ASP A 294 -22.61 -1.60 8.14
C ASP A 294 -22.98 -0.44 9.07
N VAL A 295 -22.29 0.67 8.87
CA VAL A 295 -22.52 1.93 9.57
C VAL A 295 -22.38 3.09 8.58
N PRO A 296 -23.00 4.24 8.86
CA PRO A 296 -22.84 5.42 8.02
C PRO A 296 -21.39 5.83 7.82
N THR A 297 -21.09 6.31 6.63
CA THR A 297 -19.77 6.91 6.34
C THR A 297 -19.58 8.16 7.20
N CYS A 298 -18.41 8.30 7.81
CA CYS A 298 -18.07 9.44 8.66
C CYS A 298 -16.85 10.19 8.10
N ASP A 299 -16.79 11.50 8.36
CA ASP A 299 -15.66 12.33 7.90
C ASP A 299 -14.45 12.21 8.87
N LYS A 300 -14.73 12.03 10.16
CA LYS A 300 -13.74 12.01 11.23
C LYS A 300 -14.12 10.96 12.29
N CYS A 301 -13.12 10.28 12.83
CA CYS A 301 -13.33 9.43 14.00
C CYS A 301 -13.46 10.30 15.26
N LEU A 302 -14.56 10.14 15.98
CA LEU A 302 -14.87 10.86 17.23
C LEU A 302 -14.54 10.02 18.48
N GLY A 303 -13.98 8.82 18.31
CA GLY A 303 -13.70 7.94 19.44
C GLY A 303 -14.97 7.49 20.16
N GLU A 304 -14.91 7.41 21.49
CA GLU A 304 -16.00 6.91 22.35
C GLU A 304 -17.28 7.74 22.33
N ILE A 305 -17.21 9.02 21.93
CA ILE A 305 -18.41 9.86 21.78
C ILE A 305 -19.16 9.61 20.47
N CYS A 306 -18.64 8.77 19.60
CA CYS A 306 -19.32 8.37 18.37
C CYS A 306 -20.44 7.37 18.68
N PRO A 307 -21.67 7.51 18.15
CA PRO A 307 -22.71 6.51 18.31
C PRO A 307 -22.35 5.14 17.69
N TYR A 308 -21.31 5.10 16.85
CA TYR A 308 -20.74 3.91 16.23
C TYR A 308 -19.28 3.71 16.66
N TRP A 309 -18.96 3.96 17.93
CA TRP A 309 -17.59 3.86 18.47
C TRP A 309 -17.02 2.44 18.29
N ASP A 310 -17.88 1.44 18.26
CA ASP A 310 -17.63 0.01 18.05
C ASP A 310 -17.58 -0.39 16.57
N CYS A 311 -17.57 0.54 15.63
CA CYS A 311 -17.81 0.27 14.21
C CYS A 311 -16.97 -0.87 13.64
N LEU A 312 -15.68 -0.95 13.95
CA LEU A 312 -14.82 -2.03 13.47
C LEU A 312 -15.04 -3.35 14.23
N ASP A 313 -15.50 -3.33 15.47
CA ASP A 313 -15.77 -4.54 16.25
C ASP A 313 -16.99 -5.32 15.70
N ARG A 314 -17.83 -4.66 14.89
CA ARG A 314 -18.93 -5.31 14.15
C ARG A 314 -18.43 -6.25 13.05
N ILE A 315 -17.17 -6.11 12.63
CA ILE A 315 -16.48 -7.09 11.83
C ILE A 315 -15.97 -8.16 12.82
N THR A 316 -16.75 -9.21 13.05
CA THR A 316 -16.42 -10.27 13.98
C THR A 316 -15.34 -11.22 13.43
N ILE A 317 -14.68 -11.95 14.29
CA ILE A 317 -13.65 -12.93 13.92
C ILE A 317 -14.24 -13.99 12.98
N ASP A 318 -15.44 -14.50 13.24
CA ASP A 318 -16.11 -15.50 12.40
C ASP A 318 -16.33 -14.99 10.97
N LYS A 319 -16.69 -13.72 10.82
CA LYS A 319 -16.84 -13.09 9.50
C LYS A 319 -15.51 -13.00 8.75
N VAL A 320 -14.41 -12.73 9.46
CA VAL A 320 -13.07 -12.70 8.86
C VAL A 320 -12.64 -14.10 8.46
N ILE A 321 -12.87 -15.12 9.30
CA ILE A 321 -12.56 -16.53 8.98
C ILE A 321 -13.36 -17.00 7.77
N ALA A 322 -14.66 -16.71 7.72
CA ALA A 322 -15.49 -17.03 6.56
C ALA A 322 -14.98 -16.33 5.28
N ALA A 323 -14.51 -15.09 5.40
CA ALA A 323 -13.92 -14.36 4.28
C ALA A 323 -12.58 -14.98 3.84
N VAL A 324 -11.75 -15.45 4.78
CA VAL A 324 -10.50 -16.18 4.49
C VAL A 324 -10.80 -17.46 3.73
N ALA A 325 -11.73 -18.29 4.21
CA ALA A 325 -12.12 -19.54 3.55
C ALA A 325 -12.57 -19.29 2.09
N ARG A 326 -13.42 -18.28 1.91
CA ARG A 326 -13.90 -17.87 0.58
C ARG A 326 -12.78 -17.28 -0.30
N ALA A 327 -11.85 -16.52 0.26
CA ALA A 327 -10.76 -15.90 -0.50
C ALA A 327 -9.74 -16.91 -1.06
N ILE A 328 -9.64 -18.09 -0.45
CA ILE A 328 -8.77 -19.19 -0.90
C ILE A 328 -9.33 -19.85 -2.18
N GLU A 329 -10.63 -19.75 -2.44
CA GLU A 329 -11.25 -20.35 -3.62
C GLU A 329 -10.72 -19.70 -4.91
N PRO A 330 -10.29 -20.51 -5.92
CA PRO A 330 -9.67 -20.01 -7.16
C PRO A 330 -10.55 -19.06 -7.97
N SER A 331 -11.88 -19.13 -7.82
CA SER A 331 -12.85 -18.30 -8.54
C SER A 331 -13.15 -16.96 -7.89
N THR A 332 -12.51 -16.64 -6.74
CA THR A 332 -12.82 -15.44 -5.98
C THR A 332 -12.46 -14.17 -6.75
N ARG A 333 -13.45 -13.35 -7.05
CA ARG A 333 -13.28 -11.99 -7.54
C ARG A 333 -13.29 -11.02 -6.36
N LEU A 334 -12.76 -9.80 -6.56
CA LEU A 334 -12.84 -8.78 -5.53
C LEU A 334 -14.31 -8.46 -5.20
N THR A 335 -14.70 -8.72 -3.97
CA THR A 335 -16.08 -8.52 -3.47
C THR A 335 -16.05 -7.63 -2.23
N ILE A 336 -16.99 -6.70 -2.13
CA ILE A 336 -17.18 -5.86 -0.93
C ILE A 336 -18.36 -6.43 -0.15
N LEU A 337 -18.15 -6.72 1.12
CA LEU A 337 -19.18 -7.13 2.06
C LEU A 337 -19.40 -6.04 3.11
N HIS A 338 -20.62 -5.56 3.24
CA HIS A 338 -21.08 -4.69 4.33
C HIS A 338 -21.62 -5.58 5.45
N LEU A 339 -21.04 -5.45 6.66
CA LEU A 339 -21.27 -6.37 7.78
C LEU A 339 -21.79 -5.64 9.02
#